data_f18a320e781a630cef8498d9fada8194
#
_entry.id   f18a320e781a630cef8498d9fada8194
#
_cell.length_a   1.000
_cell.length_b   1.000
_cell.length_c   1.000
_cell.angle_alpha   90.00
_cell.angle_beta   90.00
_cell.angle_gamma   90.00
#
_symmetry.space_group_name_H-M   'P 1'
#
loop_
_entity.id
_entity.type
_entity.pdbx_description
1 polymer ?
#
loop_
_entity_poly.entity_id
_entity_poly.type
_entity_poly.pdbx_seq_one_letter_code
_entity_poly.pdbx_strand_id
1 'polypeptide(L)'
;MKWLPALFALFAFSALAADISGNWKATAEGPNGALERTFTFKQEGNKVTGETTSSFTGKSVIADGKVDGDTVTFTIAAKMGDQDMKLNYKGKIAGSEIKFTSQMADGGNAPIEWTAKKM
;
A
#
# COMPACT_ATOMS: atom_id res chain seq x y z
N MET A 1 24.66 -34.08 14.30
CA MET A 1 24.28 -33.98 13.74
C MET A 1 23.79 -33.55 13.03
N LYS A 2 23.76 -33.36 12.95
CA LYS A 2 23.19 -33.12 12.24
C LYS A 2 22.57 -32.33 12.00
N TRP A 3 22.30 -31.81 12.16
CA TRP A 3 21.55 -31.17 11.85
C TRP A 3 21.22 -30.34 11.52
N LEU A 4 21.50 -29.66 12.00
CA LEU A 4 21.13 -28.93 11.57
C LEU A 4 20.20 -28.45 10.68
N PRO A 5 19.68 -28.74 10.37
CA PRO A 5 18.72 -28.61 9.36
C PRO A 5 17.66 -27.74 9.72
N ALA A 6 17.24 -27.76 10.84
CA ALA A 6 16.14 -27.01 11.23
C ALA A 6 16.32 -25.59 10.95
N LEU A 7 17.50 -25.19 10.99
CA LEU A 7 17.70 -23.89 10.82
C LEU A 7 17.33 -23.36 9.59
N PHE A 8 17.47 -24.08 8.58
CA PHE A 8 17.23 -23.45 7.38
C PHE A 8 15.78 -23.21 7.26
N ALA A 9 15.03 -23.81 8.05
CA ALA A 9 13.63 -23.56 7.95
C ALA A 9 13.38 -22.14 8.26
N LEU A 10 14.22 -21.55 9.02
CA LEU A 10 13.98 -20.24 9.35
C LEU A 10 14.12 -19.33 8.26
N PHE A 11 15.13 -19.46 7.55
CA PHE A 11 15.30 -18.48 6.59
C PHE A 11 14.24 -18.56 5.56
N ALA A 12 13.60 -19.66 5.49
CA ALA A 12 12.54 -19.76 4.54
C ALA A 12 11.49 -18.75 4.88
N PHE A 13 11.37 -18.44 6.11
CA PHE A 13 10.37 -17.52 6.42
C PHE A 13 10.73 -16.14 6.13
N SER A 14 11.94 -15.81 6.28
CA SER A 14 12.30 -14.47 5.99
C SER A 14 12.06 -14.18 4.56
N ALA A 15 11.99 -15.21 3.76
CA ALA A 15 11.75 -14.99 2.38
C ALA A 15 10.29 -14.70 2.12
N LEU A 16 9.45 -14.94 3.08
CA LEU A 16 8.07 -14.66 2.85
C LEU A 16 7.83 -13.21 3.03
N ALA A 17 7.58 -12.54 1.97
CA ALA A 17 7.15 -11.19 2.04
C ALA A 17 5.83 -11.14 2.76
N ALA A 18 5.52 -10.06 3.35
CA ALA A 18 4.23 -9.87 3.98
C ALA A 18 3.15 -10.02 2.92
N ASP A 19 2.09 -10.70 3.25
CA ASP A 19 0.96 -10.84 2.34
C ASP A 19 -0.07 -9.79 2.73
N ILE A 20 -0.23 -8.80 1.87
CA ILE A 20 -1.15 -7.71 2.14
C ILE A 20 -2.51 -7.91 1.49
N SER A 21 -2.78 -9.11 0.96
CA SER A 21 -4.09 -9.37 0.37
C SER A 21 -5.19 -9.13 1.39
N GLY A 22 -6.25 -8.48 0.98
CA GLY A 22 -7.40 -8.21 1.85
C GLY A 22 -7.80 -6.76 1.81
N ASN A 23 -8.64 -6.39 2.76
CA ASN A 23 -9.18 -5.04 2.83
C ASN A 23 -8.47 -4.25 3.92
N TRP A 24 -8.18 -3.00 3.62
CA TRP A 24 -7.45 -2.12 4.53
C TRP A 24 -8.15 -0.77 4.61
N LYS A 25 -8.11 -0.15 5.77
CA LYS A 25 -8.65 1.18 5.94
C LYS A 25 -7.51 2.12 6.29
N ALA A 26 -7.30 3.13 5.49
CA ALA A 26 -6.25 4.10 5.69
C ALA A 26 -6.83 5.42 6.14
N THR A 27 -6.16 6.06 7.08
CA THR A 27 -6.56 7.38 7.57
C THR A 27 -5.36 8.31 7.51
N ALA A 28 -5.63 9.58 7.28
CA ALA A 28 -4.60 10.61 7.27
C ALA A 28 -5.20 11.90 7.82
N GLU A 29 -4.32 12.77 8.31
CA GLU A 29 -4.78 14.08 8.77
C GLU A 29 -4.55 15.08 7.66
N GLY A 30 -5.60 15.68 7.19
CA GLY A 30 -5.52 16.69 6.15
C GLY A 30 -5.80 18.06 6.72
N PRO A 31 -5.63 19.10 5.94
CA PRO A 31 -5.82 20.47 6.39
C PRO A 31 -7.26 20.76 6.81
N ASN A 32 -8.21 20.02 6.28
CA ASN A 32 -9.62 20.23 6.60
C ASN A 32 -10.20 19.08 7.41
N GLY A 33 -9.38 18.31 8.09
CA GLY A 33 -9.84 17.20 8.91
C GLY A 33 -9.30 15.88 8.45
N ALA A 34 -9.81 14.81 9.02
CA ALA A 34 -9.31 13.47 8.73
C ALA A 34 -9.75 13.03 7.36
N LEU A 35 -8.84 12.37 6.66
CA LEU A 35 -9.12 11.77 5.37
C LEU A 35 -9.18 10.27 5.54
N GLU A 36 -10.06 9.62 4.80
CA GLU A 36 -10.17 8.17 4.83
C GLU A 36 -10.15 7.59 3.43
N ARG A 37 -9.51 6.44 3.32
CA ARG A 37 -9.47 5.73 2.06
C ARG A 37 -9.42 4.24 2.36
N THR A 38 -10.09 3.45 1.56
CA THR A 38 -10.02 2.00 1.71
C THR A 38 -9.24 1.41 0.55
N PHE A 39 -8.56 0.32 0.82
CA PHE A 39 -7.84 -0.41 -0.21
C PHE A 39 -8.27 -1.86 -0.18
N THR A 40 -8.38 -2.46 -1.34
CA THR A 40 -8.54 -3.89 -1.47
C THR A 40 -7.34 -4.36 -2.28
N PHE A 41 -6.48 -5.15 -1.67
CA PHE A 41 -5.26 -5.61 -2.34
C PHE A 41 -5.33 -7.10 -2.64
N LYS A 42 -4.72 -7.48 -3.74
CA LYS A 42 -4.49 -8.87 -4.06
C LYS A 42 -3.02 -9.00 -4.41
N GLN A 43 -2.32 -9.83 -3.65
CA GLN A 43 -0.89 -10.02 -3.86
C GLN A 43 -0.62 -11.39 -4.44
N GLU A 44 0.18 -11.42 -5.51
CA GLU A 44 0.62 -12.66 -6.11
C GLU A 44 2.13 -12.56 -6.26
N GLY A 45 2.85 -13.32 -5.43
CA GLY A 45 4.28 -13.18 -5.37
C GLY A 45 4.63 -11.80 -4.87
N ASN A 46 5.33 -11.02 -5.68
CA ASN A 46 5.65 -9.65 -5.32
C ASN A 46 4.81 -8.63 -6.10
N LYS A 47 3.79 -9.09 -6.83
CA LYS A 47 2.95 -8.20 -7.59
C LYS A 47 1.65 -7.92 -6.82
N VAL A 48 1.22 -6.68 -6.82
CA VAL A 48 0.02 -6.27 -6.11
C VAL A 48 -0.95 -5.63 -7.09
N THR A 49 -2.20 -6.06 -7.03
CA THR A 49 -3.27 -5.45 -7.81
C THR A 49 -4.39 -5.08 -6.84
N GLY A 50 -5.34 -4.33 -7.28
CA GLY A 50 -6.49 -4.01 -6.47
C GLY A 50 -7.10 -2.66 -6.77
N GLU A 51 -7.86 -2.20 -5.79
CA GLU A 51 -8.63 -0.97 -5.94
C GLU A 51 -8.58 -0.16 -4.67
N THR A 52 -8.87 1.10 -4.79
CA THR A 52 -8.98 1.99 -3.64
C THR A 52 -10.20 2.86 -3.82
N THR A 53 -10.82 3.23 -2.72
CA THR A 53 -12.01 4.10 -2.74
C THR A 53 -11.82 5.19 -1.71
N SER A 54 -12.14 6.42 -2.09
CA SER A 54 -12.14 7.53 -1.14
C SER A 54 -13.38 8.38 -1.38
N SER A 55 -13.73 9.17 -0.38
CA SER A 55 -14.88 10.04 -0.49
C SER A 55 -14.64 11.19 -1.48
N PHE A 56 -13.39 11.47 -1.81
CA PHE A 56 -13.08 12.56 -2.72
C PHE A 56 -13.02 12.13 -4.18
N THR A 57 -12.40 11.00 -4.45
CA THR A 57 -12.14 10.61 -5.82
C THR A 57 -12.92 9.39 -6.24
N GLY A 58 -13.71 8.81 -5.34
CA GLY A 58 -14.43 7.60 -5.65
C GLY A 58 -13.51 6.42 -5.79
N LYS A 59 -13.84 5.51 -6.69
CA LYS A 59 -13.11 4.27 -6.85
C LYS A 59 -12.04 4.41 -7.92
N SER A 60 -10.86 3.93 -7.62
CA SER A 60 -9.74 3.93 -8.56
C SER A 60 -9.02 2.60 -8.52
N VAL A 61 -8.42 2.21 -9.64
CA VAL A 61 -7.65 0.99 -9.73
C VAL A 61 -6.19 1.32 -9.43
N ILE A 62 -5.51 0.48 -8.67
CA ILE A 62 -4.09 0.70 -8.45
C ILE A 62 -3.30 0.10 -9.61
N ALA A 63 -2.18 0.70 -9.91
CA ALA A 63 -1.33 0.27 -11.00
C ALA A 63 0.10 0.13 -10.52
N ASP A 64 0.88 -0.70 -11.20
CA ASP A 64 2.30 -0.89 -10.91
C ASP A 64 2.58 -1.28 -9.46
N GLY A 65 1.67 -2.06 -8.89
CA GLY A 65 1.79 -2.49 -7.50
C GLY A 65 2.86 -3.54 -7.31
N LYS A 66 3.67 -3.37 -6.27
CA LYS A 66 4.76 -4.27 -6.02
C LYS A 66 5.10 -4.27 -4.54
N VAL A 67 5.44 -5.47 -4.02
CA VAL A 67 5.95 -5.61 -2.67
C VAL A 67 7.39 -6.06 -2.77
N ASP A 68 8.28 -5.38 -2.05
CA ASP A 68 9.68 -5.73 -1.99
C ASP A 68 10.06 -5.76 -0.51
N GLY A 69 10.15 -6.96 0.05
CA GLY A 69 10.39 -7.11 1.48
C GLY A 69 9.20 -6.57 2.27
N ASP A 70 9.42 -5.51 3.01
CA ASP A 70 8.37 -4.88 3.80
C ASP A 70 7.90 -3.56 3.18
N THR A 71 8.25 -3.30 1.94
CA THR A 71 7.86 -2.07 1.26
C THR A 71 6.89 -2.38 0.14
N VAL A 72 5.78 -1.65 0.09
CA VAL A 72 4.83 -1.77 -1.00
C VAL A 72 4.76 -0.44 -1.73
N THR A 73 4.75 -0.49 -3.06
CA THR A 73 4.63 0.72 -3.87
C THR A 73 3.57 0.50 -4.93
N PHE A 74 2.86 1.55 -5.27
CA PHE A 74 1.91 1.52 -6.37
C PHE A 74 1.55 2.93 -6.76
N THR A 75 0.82 3.05 -7.87
CA THR A 75 0.31 4.34 -8.31
C THR A 75 -1.20 4.26 -8.44
N ILE A 76 -1.84 5.38 -8.31
CA ILE A 76 -3.27 5.51 -8.48
C ILE A 76 -3.50 6.62 -9.49
N ALA A 77 -4.29 6.32 -10.52
CA ALA A 77 -4.75 7.33 -11.44
C ALA A 77 -6.14 7.76 -10.97
N ALA A 78 -6.30 9.01 -10.65
CA ALA A 78 -7.56 9.53 -10.16
C ALA A 78 -7.98 10.72 -11.01
N LYS A 79 -9.28 10.97 -11.08
CA LYS A 79 -9.79 12.14 -11.76
C LYS A 79 -10.33 13.12 -10.75
N MET A 80 -9.90 14.36 -10.88
CA MET A 80 -10.49 15.44 -10.11
C MET A 80 -11.05 16.41 -11.11
N GLY A 81 -12.37 16.37 -11.30
CA GLY A 81 -13.01 17.12 -12.34
C GLY A 81 -12.58 16.57 -13.69
N ASP A 82 -12.06 17.42 -14.54
CA ASP A 82 -11.60 17.04 -15.86
C ASP A 82 -10.12 16.72 -15.90
N GLN A 83 -9.44 16.76 -14.77
CA GLN A 83 -8.01 16.51 -14.74
C GLN A 83 -7.67 15.13 -14.25
N ASP A 84 -6.77 14.47 -14.97
CA ASP A 84 -6.24 13.22 -14.53
C ASP A 84 -5.07 13.50 -13.60
N MET A 85 -5.06 12.83 -12.45
CA MET A 85 -3.98 12.96 -11.49
C MET A 85 -3.38 11.60 -11.25
N LYS A 86 -2.08 11.56 -11.08
CA LYS A 86 -1.40 10.33 -10.76
C LYS A 86 -0.76 10.50 -9.40
N LEU A 87 -1.04 9.56 -8.51
CA LEU A 87 -0.52 9.58 -7.16
C LEU A 87 0.39 8.40 -6.96
N ASN A 88 1.55 8.64 -6.38
CA ASN A 88 2.49 7.58 -6.04
C ASN A 88 2.35 7.28 -4.56
N TYR A 89 2.21 6.00 -4.23
CA TYR A 89 2.11 5.54 -2.86
C TYR A 89 3.30 4.65 -2.54
N LYS A 90 3.89 4.87 -1.37
CA LYS A 90 4.94 4.00 -0.87
C LYS A 90 4.62 3.70 0.57
N GLY A 91 4.59 2.42 0.94
CA GLY A 91 4.22 2.02 2.28
C GLY A 91 5.21 1.08 2.91
N LYS A 92 5.29 1.16 4.24
CA LYS A 92 6.09 0.25 5.03
C LYS A 92 5.13 -0.68 5.76
N ILE A 93 5.30 -1.98 5.56
CA ILE A 93 4.41 -2.98 6.12
C ILE A 93 4.94 -3.43 7.48
N ALA A 94 4.07 -3.41 8.46
CA ALA A 94 4.42 -3.86 9.80
C ALA A 94 3.23 -4.63 10.36
N GLY A 95 3.21 -5.94 10.12
CA GLY A 95 2.12 -6.79 10.59
C GLY A 95 0.80 -6.42 9.94
N SER A 96 -0.16 -6.03 10.73
CA SER A 96 -1.48 -5.66 10.22
C SER A 96 -1.63 -4.16 9.99
N GLU A 97 -0.52 -3.45 9.89
CA GLU A 97 -0.53 -2.03 9.65
C GLU A 97 0.43 -1.68 8.52
N ILE A 98 0.08 -0.72 7.69
CA ILE A 98 0.98 -0.20 6.66
C ILE A 98 0.98 1.31 6.79
N LYS A 99 2.17 1.89 6.82
CA LYS A 99 2.28 3.34 6.81
C LYS A 99 2.65 3.80 5.42
N PHE A 100 1.74 4.51 4.78
CA PHE A 100 1.94 4.98 3.42
C PHE A 100 2.29 6.45 3.38
N THR A 101 3.07 6.82 2.40
CA THR A 101 3.27 8.21 2.02
C THR A 101 2.75 8.34 0.60
N SER A 102 1.89 9.29 0.34
CA SER A 102 1.38 9.54 -1.01
C SER A 102 1.81 10.92 -1.48
N GLN A 103 2.07 11.02 -2.76
CA GLN A 103 2.50 12.27 -3.35
C GLN A 103 2.08 12.29 -4.81
N MET A 104 1.76 13.45 -5.35
CA MET A 104 1.45 13.56 -6.75
C MET A 104 2.70 13.25 -7.57
N ALA A 105 2.52 12.54 -8.67
CA ALA A 105 3.64 12.10 -9.48
C ALA A 105 4.49 13.24 -10.00
N ASP A 106 3.90 14.41 -10.18
CA ASP A 106 4.65 15.57 -10.63
C ASP A 106 5.29 16.36 -9.50
N GLY A 107 5.15 15.89 -8.27
CA GLY A 107 5.73 16.58 -7.12
C GLY A 107 4.98 17.84 -6.72
N GLY A 108 3.77 18.03 -7.22
CA GLY A 108 3.06 19.27 -7.03
C GLY A 108 2.47 19.52 -5.65
N ASN A 109 2.55 18.57 -4.75
CA ASN A 109 2.01 18.76 -3.40
C ASN A 109 2.94 18.15 -2.37
N ALA A 110 2.71 18.53 -1.13
CA ALA A 110 3.46 17.93 -0.03
C ALA A 110 3.00 16.48 0.16
N PRO A 111 3.89 15.59 0.59
CA PRO A 111 3.48 14.21 0.84
C PRO A 111 2.44 14.13 1.95
N ILE A 112 1.53 13.19 1.81
CA ILE A 112 0.52 12.91 2.83
C ILE A 112 0.84 11.57 3.44
N GLU A 113 0.83 11.52 4.77
CA GLU A 113 1.09 10.28 5.48
C GLU A 113 -0.20 9.61 5.90
N TRP A 114 -0.31 8.34 5.57
CA TRP A 114 -1.50 7.56 5.87
C TRP A 114 -1.13 6.39 6.76
N THR A 115 -2.02 6.01 7.65
CA THR A 115 -1.88 4.79 8.42
C THR A 115 -3.00 3.86 8.00
N ALA A 116 -2.66 2.72 7.44
CA ALA A 116 -3.64 1.74 7.00
C ALA A 116 -3.64 0.57 7.96
N LYS A 117 -4.83 0.11 8.32
CA LYS A 117 -4.98 -1.04 9.19
C LYS A 117 -5.84 -2.07 8.50
N LYS A 118 -5.46 -3.33 8.67
CA LYS A 118 -6.20 -4.41 8.05
C LYS A 118 -7.57 -4.54 8.72
N MET A 119 -8.58 -4.67 7.90
CA MET A 119 -9.95 -4.80 8.37
C MET A 119 -10.31 -6.23 8.71
#